data_d884839b8d01be65365ac9ea9f11aca3
#
_entry.id   d884839b8d01be65365ac9ea9f11aca3
#
_cell.length_a   1.000
_cell.length_b   1.000
_cell.length_c   1.000
_cell.angle_alpha   90.00
_cell.angle_beta   90.00
_cell.angle_gamma   90.00
#
_symmetry.space_group_name_H-M   'P 1'
#
loop_
_entity.id
_entity.type
_entity.pdbx_description
1 polymer ?
#
loop_
_entity_poly.entity_id
_entity_poly.type
_entity_poly.pdbx_seq_one_letter_code
_entity_poly.pdbx_strand_id
1 'polypeptide(L)'
;MATFNADIANTPPRAPRFGGLISRVATLTFSSFTQATDDIAFLTIPKGATLVDMTVTTDTVGQTVDIGSGADDDRFIAAAADDTLTRISLVAGIDFAFTADTVITGVVNTGDPTDDGVVVLRVSYVLTP
;
A
#
# COMPACT_ATOMS: atom_id res chain seq x y z
N MET A 1 5.45 9.55 -16.88
CA MET A 1 5.25 8.87 -15.58
C MET A 1 4.83 7.44 -15.84
N ALA A 2 5.53 6.50 -15.28
CA ALA A 2 5.19 5.09 -15.40
C ALA A 2 4.42 4.61 -14.17
N THR A 3 3.68 3.50 -14.32
CA THR A 3 3.00 2.85 -13.20
C THR A 3 3.64 1.49 -12.97
N PHE A 4 4.08 1.25 -11.74
CA PHE A 4 4.62 -0.04 -11.31
C PHE A 4 3.59 -0.75 -10.46
N ASN A 5 3.33 -2.02 -10.78
CA ASN A 5 2.33 -2.81 -10.06
C ASN A 5 3.02 -3.82 -9.16
N ALA A 6 2.52 -3.94 -7.93
CA ALA A 6 2.88 -5.05 -7.06
C ALA A 6 2.37 -6.36 -7.64
N ASP A 7 2.85 -7.47 -7.10
CA ASP A 7 2.57 -8.81 -7.61
C ASP A 7 1.07 -9.15 -7.70
N ILE A 8 0.25 -8.57 -6.84
CA ILE A 8 -1.20 -8.81 -6.83
C ILE A 8 -2.03 -7.60 -7.22
N ALA A 9 -1.41 -6.52 -7.76
CA ALA A 9 -2.13 -5.29 -8.06
C ALA A 9 -3.27 -5.50 -9.07
N ASN A 10 -3.07 -6.40 -10.04
CA ASN A 10 -4.05 -6.72 -11.06
C ASN A 10 -4.92 -7.93 -10.74
N THR A 11 -4.79 -8.48 -9.53
CA THR A 11 -5.58 -9.63 -9.09
C THR A 11 -6.90 -9.13 -8.53
N PRO A 12 -8.05 -9.62 -9.01
CA PRO A 12 -9.35 -9.21 -8.47
C PRO A 12 -9.45 -9.49 -6.98
N PRO A 13 -10.18 -8.66 -6.22
CA PRO A 13 -10.46 -8.96 -4.82
C PRO A 13 -11.12 -10.33 -4.68
N ARG A 14 -10.85 -11.00 -3.56
CA ARG A 14 -11.48 -12.29 -3.27
C ARG A 14 -12.98 -12.12 -3.15
N ALA A 15 -13.71 -13.21 -3.35
CA ALA A 15 -15.15 -13.24 -3.10
C ALA A 15 -15.46 -12.78 -1.67
N PRO A 16 -16.58 -12.05 -1.46
CA PRO A 16 -16.89 -11.48 -0.16
C PRO A 16 -16.94 -12.54 0.95
N ARG A 17 -16.31 -12.22 2.08
CA ARG A 17 -16.39 -12.98 3.33
C ARG A 17 -16.79 -12.01 4.43
N PHE A 18 -18.05 -12.09 4.85
CA PHE A 18 -18.54 -11.20 5.88
C PHE A 18 -18.20 -11.73 7.27
N GLY A 19 -17.80 -10.82 8.16
CA GLY A 19 -17.49 -11.12 9.55
C GLY A 19 -16.13 -11.73 9.81
N GLY A 20 -15.36 -12.05 8.77
CA GLY A 20 -14.01 -12.59 8.91
C GLY A 20 -12.93 -11.56 8.59
N LEU A 21 -11.78 -11.69 9.24
CA LEU A 21 -10.62 -10.88 8.93
C LEU A 21 -9.98 -11.41 7.63
N ILE A 22 -9.75 -10.51 6.69
CA ILE A 22 -9.06 -10.83 5.44
C ILE A 22 -7.71 -10.12 5.48
N SER A 23 -6.64 -10.89 5.25
CA SER A 23 -5.29 -10.35 5.17
C SER A 23 -4.74 -10.58 3.77
N ARG A 24 -4.12 -9.54 3.20
CA ARG A 24 -3.49 -9.60 1.89
C ARG A 24 -2.08 -9.02 1.96
N VAL A 25 -1.20 -9.60 1.16
CA VAL A 25 0.20 -9.15 1.07
C VAL A 25 0.50 -8.82 -0.37
N ALA A 26 1.05 -7.64 -0.61
CA ALA A 26 1.50 -7.20 -1.91
C ALA A 26 3.00 -6.91 -1.85
N THR A 27 3.76 -7.47 -2.78
CA THR A 27 5.20 -7.28 -2.88
C THR A 27 5.53 -6.58 -4.18
N LEU A 28 6.32 -5.52 -4.08
CA LEU A 28 6.85 -4.79 -5.24
C LEU A 28 8.36 -4.77 -5.16
N THR A 29 9.02 -5.13 -6.25
CA THR A 29 10.46 -4.97 -6.38
C THR A 29 10.73 -3.65 -7.12
N PHE A 30 11.41 -2.73 -6.45
CA PHE A 30 11.88 -1.51 -7.09
C PHE A 30 13.15 -1.82 -7.88
N SER A 31 13.30 -1.14 -9.01
CA SER A 31 14.55 -1.13 -9.75
C SER A 31 15.18 0.27 -9.66
N SER A 32 16.45 0.36 -10.04
CA SER A 32 17.14 1.65 -10.16
C SER A 32 16.52 2.57 -11.19
N PHE A 33 15.61 2.07 -12.04
CA PHE A 33 14.86 2.86 -13.01
C PHE A 33 13.55 3.43 -12.47
N THR A 34 13.11 3.02 -11.28
CA THR A 34 11.91 3.57 -10.65
C THR A 34 12.18 5.02 -10.26
N GLN A 35 11.27 5.91 -10.63
CA GLN A 35 11.41 7.35 -10.37
C GLN A 35 10.42 7.80 -9.29
N ALA A 36 10.75 8.87 -8.58
CA ALA A 36 9.89 9.44 -7.55
C ALA A 36 8.54 9.91 -8.11
N THR A 37 8.45 10.20 -9.41
CA THR A 37 7.20 10.58 -10.07
C THR A 37 6.35 9.41 -10.51
N ASP A 38 6.86 8.18 -10.39
CA ASP A 38 6.11 7.00 -10.79
C ASP A 38 5.04 6.65 -9.77
N ASP A 39 3.89 6.19 -10.27
CA ASP A 39 2.83 5.67 -9.43
C ASP A 39 3.08 4.20 -9.14
N ILE A 40 2.83 3.81 -7.89
CA ILE A 40 2.92 2.42 -7.45
C ILE A 40 1.51 1.96 -7.09
N ALA A 41 1.06 0.86 -7.70
CA ALA A 41 -0.22 0.24 -7.35
C ALA A 41 0.06 -1.07 -6.63
N PHE A 42 -0.40 -1.19 -5.38
CA PHE A 42 -0.16 -2.38 -4.56
C PHE A 42 -1.27 -3.42 -4.68
N LEU A 43 -2.49 -3.03 -4.35
CA LEU A 43 -3.63 -3.94 -4.37
C LEU A 43 -4.93 -3.13 -4.35
N THR A 44 -6.03 -3.80 -4.64
CA THR A 44 -7.36 -3.19 -4.59
C THR A 44 -8.13 -3.71 -3.38
N ILE A 45 -8.65 -2.79 -2.59
CA ILE A 45 -9.53 -3.10 -1.46
C ILE A 45 -10.96 -2.96 -1.95
N PRO A 46 -11.84 -3.96 -1.71
CA PRO A 46 -13.20 -3.91 -2.21
C PRO A 46 -14.06 -2.91 -1.44
N LYS A 47 -15.08 -2.42 -2.11
CA LYS A 47 -16.15 -1.63 -1.49
C LYS A 47 -16.75 -2.41 -0.32
N GLY A 48 -17.04 -1.72 0.77
CA GLY A 48 -17.63 -2.32 1.97
C GLY A 48 -16.61 -2.85 2.97
N ALA A 49 -15.33 -2.72 2.66
CA ALA A 49 -14.27 -3.10 3.61
C ALA A 49 -14.04 -2.01 4.64
N THR A 50 -13.70 -2.44 5.85
CA THR A 50 -13.21 -1.56 6.91
C THR A 50 -11.78 -1.98 7.25
N LEU A 51 -10.86 -1.03 7.19
CA LEU A 51 -9.45 -1.27 7.44
C LEU A 51 -9.21 -1.57 8.92
N VAL A 52 -8.49 -2.65 9.19
CA VAL A 52 -8.15 -3.05 10.55
C VAL A 52 -6.68 -2.76 10.85
N ASP A 53 -5.80 -3.08 9.90
CA ASP A 53 -4.36 -2.86 10.08
C ASP A 53 -3.69 -2.75 8.71
N MET A 54 -2.58 -2.04 8.68
CA MET A 54 -1.75 -1.92 7.49
C MET A 54 -0.30 -1.73 7.93
N THR A 55 0.59 -2.51 7.34
CA THR A 55 2.03 -2.36 7.56
C THR A 55 2.76 -2.32 6.24
N VAL A 56 3.84 -1.57 6.19
CA VAL A 56 4.75 -1.56 5.06
C VAL A 56 6.17 -1.84 5.57
N THR A 57 6.85 -2.73 4.88
CA THR A 57 8.26 -3.02 5.12
C THR A 57 9.04 -2.68 3.86
N THR A 58 10.07 -1.87 4.00
CA THR A 58 10.95 -1.52 2.89
C THR A 58 12.34 -2.09 3.13
N ASP A 59 13.02 -2.50 2.07
CA ASP A 59 14.35 -3.08 2.13
C ASP A 59 15.19 -2.56 0.96
N THR A 60 16.26 -1.86 1.27
CA THR A 60 17.27 -1.34 0.33
C THR A 60 16.75 -0.38 -0.75
N VAL A 61 15.60 0.24 -0.53
CA VAL A 61 15.03 1.22 -1.47
C VAL A 61 15.85 2.53 -1.50
N GLY A 62 16.45 2.90 -0.36
CA GLY A 62 17.25 4.12 -0.23
C GLY A 62 16.44 5.40 -0.05
N GLN A 63 15.12 5.32 -0.01
CA GLN A 63 14.19 6.45 0.12
C GLN A 63 13.03 6.09 1.03
N THR A 64 12.28 7.09 1.44
CA THR A 64 11.03 6.85 2.18
C THR A 64 9.87 6.65 1.21
N VAL A 65 8.85 5.93 1.67
CA VAL A 65 7.67 5.60 0.87
C VAL A 65 6.41 6.06 1.58
N ASP A 66 5.53 6.74 0.86
CA ASP A 66 4.18 7.07 1.33
C ASP A 66 3.19 6.02 0.83
N ILE A 67 2.21 5.68 1.64
CA ILE A 67 1.12 4.78 1.28
C ILE A 67 -0.20 5.52 1.41
N GLY A 68 -0.96 5.52 0.33
CA GLY A 68 -2.23 6.24 0.30
C GLY A 68 -3.20 5.67 -0.72
N SER A 69 -4.15 6.51 -1.15
CA SER A 69 -5.12 6.17 -2.18
C SER A 69 -5.62 7.43 -2.88
N GLY A 70 -5.92 7.30 -4.17
CA GLY A 70 -6.42 8.43 -4.96
C GLY A 70 -5.44 9.59 -4.99
N ALA A 71 -5.91 10.79 -4.70
CA ALA A 71 -5.10 12.00 -4.69
C ALA A 71 -4.40 12.26 -3.35
N ASP A 72 -4.61 11.40 -2.35
CA ASP A 72 -4.02 11.55 -1.02
C ASP A 72 -2.92 10.49 -0.84
N ASP A 73 -1.71 10.84 -1.24
CA ASP A 73 -0.59 9.91 -1.35
C ASP A 73 -0.10 9.36 -0.02
N ASP A 74 -0.36 10.03 1.07
CA ASP A 74 0.09 9.65 2.41
C ASP A 74 -1.07 9.41 3.39
N ARG A 75 -2.25 9.11 2.84
CA ARG A 75 -3.47 8.92 3.64
C ARG A 75 -3.30 7.92 4.78
N PHE A 76 -2.56 6.85 4.55
CA PHE A 76 -2.43 5.76 5.52
C PHE A 76 -1.08 5.77 6.22
N ILE A 77 0.01 5.90 5.49
CA ILE A 77 1.36 5.88 6.05
C ILE A 77 2.17 6.98 5.35
N ALA A 78 2.77 7.85 6.13
CA ALA A 78 3.64 8.91 5.63
C ALA A 78 5.11 8.58 5.93
N ALA A 79 5.96 8.69 4.93
CA ALA A 79 7.42 8.61 5.06
C ALA A 79 7.90 7.33 5.76
N ALA A 80 7.43 6.17 5.31
CA ALA A 80 7.93 4.89 5.80
C ALA A 80 9.43 4.79 5.53
N ALA A 81 10.22 4.66 6.58
CA ALA A 81 11.68 4.67 6.49
C ALA A 81 12.21 3.38 5.86
N ASP A 82 13.33 3.51 5.13
CA ASP A 82 13.99 2.36 4.55
C ASP A 82 14.48 1.37 5.62
N ASP A 83 14.54 0.10 5.26
CA ASP A 83 14.97 -1.01 6.12
C ASP A 83 14.19 -1.13 7.44
N THR A 84 12.95 -0.66 7.47
CA THR A 84 12.10 -0.72 8.66
C THR A 84 10.70 -1.23 8.34
N LEU A 85 10.00 -1.65 9.39
CA LEU A 85 8.56 -1.91 9.33
C LEU A 85 7.81 -0.72 9.91
N THR A 86 6.88 -0.16 9.14
CA THR A 86 6.05 0.96 9.57
C THR A 86 4.59 0.53 9.58
N ARG A 87 3.91 0.77 10.70
CA ARG A 87 2.48 0.46 10.84
C ARG A 87 1.67 1.73 10.72
N ILE A 88 0.45 1.59 10.17
CA ILE A 88 -0.49 2.70 10.09
C ILE A 88 -0.74 3.29 11.48
N SER A 89 -0.85 4.62 11.54
CA SER A 89 -1.23 5.29 12.78
C SER A 89 -2.67 4.96 13.15
N LEU A 90 -2.89 4.61 14.40
CA LEU A 90 -4.24 4.35 14.92
C LEU A 90 -5.18 5.55 14.75
N VAL A 91 -4.62 6.76 14.80
CA VAL A 91 -5.41 7.99 14.66
C VAL A 91 -5.76 8.26 13.20
N ALA A 92 -4.89 7.86 12.27
CA ALA A 92 -5.04 8.24 10.86
C ALA A 92 -5.90 7.28 10.04
N GLY A 93 -5.98 6.01 10.38
CA GLY A 93 -6.56 5.02 9.49
C GLY A 93 -7.36 3.90 10.12
N ILE A 94 -7.43 3.83 11.42
CA ILE A 94 -8.26 2.82 12.08
C ILE A 94 -9.73 3.11 11.80
N ASP A 95 -10.46 2.06 11.47
CA ASP A 95 -11.87 2.12 11.10
C ASP A 95 -12.13 2.89 9.79
N PHE A 96 -11.09 3.06 8.94
CA PHE A 96 -11.30 3.64 7.64
C PHE A 96 -12.19 2.72 6.80
N ALA A 97 -13.35 3.24 6.37
CA ALA A 97 -14.32 2.48 5.58
C ALA A 97 -14.18 2.82 4.10
N PHE A 98 -14.09 1.80 3.26
CA PHE A 98 -13.98 1.96 1.81
C PHE A 98 -15.38 1.96 1.19
N THR A 99 -15.78 3.10 0.62
CA THR A 99 -17.10 3.27 -0.01
C THR A 99 -17.12 2.90 -1.48
N ALA A 100 -15.97 2.56 -2.04
CA ALA A 100 -15.81 2.11 -3.42
C ALA A 100 -14.58 1.21 -3.49
N ASP A 101 -14.48 0.40 -4.55
CA ASP A 101 -13.24 -0.34 -4.81
C ASP A 101 -12.09 0.66 -4.91
N THR A 102 -11.03 0.46 -4.12
CA THR A 102 -9.97 1.44 -3.96
C THR A 102 -8.61 0.79 -4.16
N VAL A 103 -7.80 1.38 -5.03
CA VAL A 103 -6.41 0.95 -5.23
C VAL A 103 -5.56 1.60 -4.15
N ILE A 104 -4.83 0.78 -3.40
CA ILE A 104 -3.82 1.28 -2.46
C ILE A 104 -2.56 1.60 -3.25
N THR A 105 -2.11 2.82 -3.13
CA THR A 105 -1.00 3.36 -3.92
C THR A 105 0.19 3.72 -3.04
N GLY A 106 1.34 3.81 -3.67
CA GLY A 106 2.56 4.27 -3.01
C GLY A 106 3.27 5.33 -3.84
N VAL A 107 4.03 6.16 -3.16
CA VAL A 107 4.87 7.19 -3.76
C VAL A 107 6.21 7.21 -3.05
N VAL A 108 7.29 7.26 -3.82
CA VAL A 108 8.63 7.40 -3.28
C VAL A 108 8.90 8.86 -2.99
N ASN A 109 9.30 9.16 -1.76
CA ASN A 109 9.59 10.52 -1.32
C ASN A 109 11.06 10.91 -1.57
N THR A 110 11.26 12.20 -1.77
CA THR A 110 12.58 12.88 -1.73
C THR A 110 13.57 12.41 -2.79
N GLY A 111 13.10 11.93 -3.91
CA GLY A 111 13.94 11.56 -5.05
C GLY A 111 13.77 10.12 -5.46
N ASP A 112 14.53 9.71 -6.45
CA ASP A 112 14.44 8.37 -6.99
C ASP A 112 15.08 7.34 -6.05
N PRO A 113 14.61 6.08 -6.04
CA PRO A 113 15.30 5.02 -5.32
C PRO A 113 16.76 4.90 -5.77
N THR A 114 17.66 4.73 -4.82
CA THR A 114 19.09 4.67 -5.12
C THR A 114 19.57 3.28 -5.51
N ASP A 115 18.84 2.26 -5.07
CA ASP A 115 19.18 0.86 -5.32
C ASP A 115 17.94 0.06 -5.66
N ASP A 116 18.13 -1.13 -6.23
CA ASP A 116 17.05 -2.10 -6.33
C ASP A 116 16.66 -2.55 -4.92
N GLY A 117 15.37 -2.63 -4.66
CA GLY A 117 14.88 -2.99 -3.34
C GLY A 117 13.46 -3.54 -3.39
N VAL A 118 12.95 -3.92 -2.22
CA VAL A 118 11.65 -4.56 -2.10
C VAL A 118 10.78 -3.77 -1.13
N VAL A 119 9.51 -3.61 -1.48
CA VAL A 119 8.48 -3.07 -0.59
C VAL A 119 7.40 -4.12 -0.42
N VAL A 120 7.10 -4.47 0.82
CA VAL A 120 6.03 -5.42 1.14
C VAL A 120 4.95 -4.67 1.92
N LEU A 121 3.75 -4.63 1.35
CA LEU A 121 2.57 -4.06 1.99
C LEU A 121 1.67 -5.18 2.48
N ARG A 122 1.31 -5.14 3.76
CA ARG A 122 0.35 -6.07 4.36
C ARG A 122 -0.86 -5.30 4.82
N VAL A 123 -2.04 -5.73 4.39
CA VAL A 123 -3.31 -5.07 4.72
C VAL A 123 -4.26 -6.10 5.30
N SER A 124 -4.91 -5.73 6.39
CA SER A 124 -5.97 -6.55 7.00
C SER A 124 -7.24 -5.72 7.08
N TYR A 125 -8.35 -6.30 6.65
CA TYR A 125 -9.65 -5.65 6.67
C TYR A 125 -10.76 -6.64 6.92
N VAL A 126 -11.94 -6.12 7.28
CA VAL A 126 -13.17 -6.90 7.40
C VAL A 126 -14.19 -6.38 6.40
N LEU A 127 -15.01 -7.27 5.87
CA LEU A 127 -16.12 -6.91 4.99
C LEU A 127 -17.41 -6.93 5.79
N THR A 128 -18.23 -5.88 5.60
CA THR A 128 -19.58 -5.82 6.17
C THR A 128 -20.60 -5.90 5.05
N PRO A 129 -21.78 -6.56 5.33
CA PRO A 129 -22.82 -6.65 4.33
C PRO A 129 -23.37 -5.28 3.91
#